data_f080b54e1c21fec96fb7841129d2b6f5
#
_entry.id   f080b54e1c21fec96fb7841129d2b6f5
#
_cell.length_a   1.000
_cell.length_b   1.000
_cell.length_c   1.000
_cell.angle_alpha   90.00
_cell.angle_beta   90.00
_cell.angle_gamma   90.00
#
_symmetry.space_group_name_H-M   'P 1'
#
loop_
_entity.id
_entity.type
_entity.pdbx_description
1 polymer ?
#
loop_
_entity_poly.entity_id
_entity_poly.type
_entity_poly.pdbx_seq_one_letter_code
_entity_poly.pdbx_strand_id
1 'polypeptide(L)'
;MKKIAVSTWCTDDYAVYLRPDRLEKCINHFHPEIDFHVFGTEETENVTKDHPWLGADNVKFSDWMMVATCLPLVEDYDMVIHMDADCFCLGSLDRVIESDAELIGVRNNNFFGKAGSAQPCTSPFYEPYGSGQIGVNDFINAGFVASNDKQFWYEWRDFNKFVAEQSDGRVFNYQPWPMIRNEQDTWNHIFHAENKYTSEIIDQEGSGVTYGIINQWGDKDHCESWKKLYMKDGMVYLDHPITGEPLRTSVLHAAGVGTMETIKDYGDQYNWLYGMISEEVADHIKSIVGD
;
A
#
# COMPACT_ATOMS: atom_id res chain seq x y z
N MET A 1 19.90 0.41 -16.28
CA MET A 1 18.47 0.59 -15.90
C MET A 1 18.30 -0.18 -14.61
N LYS A 2 17.65 0.39 -13.60
CA LYS A 2 17.37 -0.33 -12.34
C LYS A 2 16.47 -1.53 -12.68
N LYS A 3 16.76 -2.69 -12.13
CA LYS A 3 15.87 -3.83 -12.19
C LYS A 3 14.85 -3.72 -11.06
N ILE A 4 13.58 -3.64 -11.40
CA ILE A 4 12.51 -3.29 -10.46
C ILE A 4 11.46 -4.40 -10.43
N ALA A 5 10.99 -4.75 -9.24
CA ALA A 5 9.87 -5.64 -9.04
C ALA A 5 8.73 -4.93 -8.31
N VAL A 6 7.50 -5.20 -8.74
CA VAL A 6 6.29 -4.95 -7.94
C VAL A 6 5.81 -6.27 -7.37
N SER A 7 5.56 -6.28 -6.08
CA SER A 7 5.04 -7.43 -5.34
C SER A 7 3.64 -7.13 -4.82
N THR A 8 2.73 -8.07 -4.95
CA THR A 8 1.42 -8.05 -4.30
C THR A 8 1.11 -9.40 -3.68
N TRP A 9 0.35 -9.40 -2.60
CA TRP A 9 -0.13 -10.63 -1.98
C TRP A 9 -1.61 -10.81 -2.24
N CYS A 10 -1.96 -11.95 -2.83
CA CYS A 10 -3.34 -12.27 -3.14
C CYS A 10 -3.52 -13.79 -3.27
N THR A 11 -4.16 -14.43 -2.29
CA THR A 11 -4.47 -15.85 -2.38
C THR A 11 -5.55 -16.13 -3.44
N ASP A 12 -5.58 -17.37 -3.94
CA ASP A 12 -6.45 -17.76 -5.06
C ASP A 12 -7.93 -17.46 -4.82
N ASP A 13 -8.39 -17.64 -3.56
CA ASP A 13 -9.78 -17.35 -3.18
C ASP A 13 -10.15 -15.86 -3.31
N TYR A 14 -9.16 -14.97 -3.17
CA TYR A 14 -9.32 -13.53 -3.28
C TYR A 14 -9.01 -13.01 -4.69
N ALA A 15 -8.17 -13.71 -5.44
CA ALA A 15 -7.73 -13.26 -6.77
C ALA A 15 -8.89 -13.06 -7.76
N VAL A 16 -9.97 -13.88 -7.64
CA VAL A 16 -11.19 -13.71 -8.44
C VAL A 16 -11.87 -12.36 -8.23
N TYR A 17 -11.71 -11.78 -7.05
CA TYR A 17 -12.33 -10.52 -6.66
C TYR A 17 -11.38 -9.33 -6.76
N LEU A 18 -10.12 -9.50 -6.32
CA LEU A 18 -9.12 -8.43 -6.31
C LEU A 18 -8.39 -8.27 -7.64
N ARG A 19 -8.46 -9.26 -8.52
CA ARG A 19 -7.97 -9.18 -9.91
C ARG A 19 -6.53 -8.63 -10.02
N PRO A 20 -5.54 -9.25 -9.36
CA PRO A 20 -4.14 -8.85 -9.48
C PRO A 20 -3.65 -8.90 -10.94
N ASP A 21 -4.27 -9.72 -11.79
CA ASP A 21 -4.01 -9.76 -13.23
C ASP A 21 -4.30 -8.42 -13.94
N ARG A 22 -5.27 -7.67 -13.47
CA ARG A 22 -5.57 -6.33 -14.00
C ARG A 22 -4.61 -5.28 -13.48
N LEU A 23 -4.19 -5.38 -12.20
CA LEU A 23 -3.15 -4.51 -11.65
C LEU A 23 -1.84 -4.69 -12.44
N GLU A 24 -1.46 -5.95 -12.72
CA GLU A 24 -0.31 -6.28 -13.58
C GLU A 24 -0.42 -5.63 -14.96
N LYS A 25 -1.57 -5.77 -15.64
CA LYS A 25 -1.77 -5.15 -16.96
C LYS A 25 -1.61 -3.63 -16.93
N CYS A 26 -2.14 -2.98 -15.89
CA CYS A 26 -1.99 -1.53 -15.73
C CYS A 26 -0.52 -1.15 -15.51
N ILE A 27 0.20 -1.85 -14.65
CA ILE A 27 1.63 -1.60 -14.41
C ILE A 27 2.42 -1.83 -15.70
N ASN A 28 2.22 -2.94 -16.38
CA ASN A 28 2.92 -3.26 -17.62
C ASN A 28 2.58 -2.31 -18.79
N HIS A 29 1.41 -1.67 -18.76
CA HIS A 29 1.06 -0.65 -19.73
C HIS A 29 1.96 0.58 -19.61
N PHE A 30 2.24 1.02 -18.38
CA PHE A 30 3.07 2.21 -18.13
C PHE A 30 4.56 1.86 -18.03
N HIS A 31 4.87 0.66 -17.54
CA HIS A 31 6.21 0.19 -17.20
C HIS A 31 6.41 -1.27 -17.64
N PRO A 32 6.57 -1.53 -18.94
CA PRO A 32 6.77 -2.88 -19.45
C PRO A 32 8.10 -3.53 -19.00
N GLU A 33 9.00 -2.72 -18.42
CA GLU A 33 10.28 -3.16 -17.87
C GLU A 33 10.21 -3.64 -16.42
N ILE A 34 9.08 -3.45 -15.74
CA ILE A 34 8.89 -3.89 -14.34
C ILE A 34 8.39 -5.33 -14.32
N ASP A 35 9.04 -6.16 -13.53
CA ASP A 35 8.57 -7.50 -13.23
C ASP A 35 7.47 -7.44 -12.16
N PHE A 36 6.31 -8.03 -12.43
CA PHE A 36 5.19 -8.09 -11.50
C PHE A 36 5.07 -9.50 -10.89
N HIS A 37 4.99 -9.56 -9.57
CA HIS A 37 4.92 -10.81 -8.82
C HIS A 37 3.68 -10.87 -7.94
N VAL A 38 2.88 -11.90 -8.14
CA VAL A 38 1.75 -12.23 -7.26
C VAL A 38 2.16 -13.38 -6.36
N PHE A 39 2.11 -13.17 -5.07
CA PHE A 39 2.28 -14.23 -4.09
C PHE A 39 0.91 -14.78 -3.73
N GLY A 40 0.68 -16.00 -4.18
CA GLY A 40 -0.58 -16.70 -4.04
C GLY A 40 -0.64 -17.61 -2.82
N THR A 41 -1.51 -18.60 -2.89
CA THR A 41 -1.75 -19.57 -1.81
C THR A 41 -0.53 -20.44 -1.53
N GLU A 42 0.14 -20.94 -2.58
CA GLU A 42 1.29 -21.85 -2.44
C GLU A 42 2.48 -21.14 -1.78
N GLU A 43 2.83 -19.95 -2.23
CA GLU A 43 3.90 -19.14 -1.64
C GLU A 43 3.59 -18.79 -0.19
N THR A 44 2.33 -18.46 0.10
CA THR A 44 1.84 -18.17 1.44
C THR A 44 2.06 -19.37 2.38
N GLU A 45 1.71 -20.58 1.94
CA GLU A 45 1.93 -21.81 2.69
C GLU A 45 3.41 -22.10 2.93
N ASN A 46 4.27 -21.85 1.93
CA ASN A 46 5.71 -22.05 2.05
C ASN A 46 6.32 -21.08 3.07
N VAL A 47 5.98 -19.80 2.96
CA VAL A 47 6.42 -18.79 3.96
C VAL A 47 5.96 -19.16 5.37
N THR A 48 4.74 -19.66 5.53
CA THR A 48 4.22 -20.08 6.86
C THR A 48 5.00 -21.27 7.44
N LYS A 49 5.42 -22.21 6.59
CA LYS A 49 6.25 -23.34 7.05
C LYS A 49 7.62 -22.89 7.53
N ASP A 50 8.23 -21.93 6.82
CA ASP A 50 9.55 -21.40 7.16
C ASP A 50 9.51 -20.42 8.35
N HIS A 51 8.35 -19.82 8.57
CA HIS A 51 8.13 -18.84 9.64
C HIS A 51 6.89 -19.21 10.47
N PRO A 52 6.96 -20.26 11.30
CA PRO A 52 5.80 -20.78 12.03
C PRO A 52 5.17 -19.80 13.03
N TRP A 53 5.87 -18.72 13.38
CA TRP A 53 5.32 -17.63 14.19
C TRP A 53 4.26 -16.80 13.43
N LEU A 54 4.23 -16.86 12.08
CA LEU A 54 3.18 -16.24 11.26
C LEU A 54 1.84 -16.96 11.36
N GLY A 55 1.84 -18.24 11.69
CA GLY A 55 0.63 -19.06 11.82
C GLY A 55 0.07 -19.16 13.23
N ALA A 56 0.58 -18.38 14.18
CA ALA A 56 0.02 -18.37 15.54
C ALA A 56 -1.39 -17.76 15.52
N ASP A 57 -2.35 -18.41 16.18
CA ASP A 57 -3.80 -18.10 16.18
C ASP A 57 -4.16 -16.64 16.48
N ASN A 58 -3.21 -15.83 16.92
CA ASN A 58 -3.43 -14.47 17.40
C ASN A 58 -2.73 -13.39 16.53
N VAL A 59 -1.98 -13.78 15.53
CA VAL A 59 -1.35 -12.84 14.59
C VAL A 59 -2.28 -12.73 13.40
N LYS A 60 -2.71 -11.54 13.06
CA LYS A 60 -3.38 -11.32 11.79
C LYS A 60 -2.38 -11.63 10.69
N PHE A 61 -2.53 -12.77 10.10
CA PHE A 61 -1.65 -13.33 9.09
C PHE A 61 -1.41 -12.34 7.93
N SER A 62 -2.46 -11.61 7.54
CA SER A 62 -2.38 -10.56 6.55
C SER A 62 -1.34 -9.48 6.87
N ASP A 63 -1.21 -9.13 8.14
CA ASP A 63 -0.35 -8.01 8.55
C ASP A 63 1.15 -8.31 8.37
N TRP A 64 1.51 -9.58 8.20
CA TRP A 64 2.90 -10.03 8.08
C TRP A 64 3.30 -10.43 6.66
N MET A 65 2.30 -10.70 5.83
CA MET A 65 2.54 -11.19 4.48
C MET A 65 3.18 -10.16 3.56
N MET A 66 2.95 -8.89 3.79
CA MET A 66 3.56 -7.83 2.97
C MET A 66 5.08 -7.96 2.88
N VAL A 67 5.76 -8.01 4.02
CA VAL A 67 7.20 -8.14 4.03
C VAL A 67 7.67 -9.49 3.52
N ALA A 68 6.94 -10.55 3.86
CA ALA A 68 7.26 -11.91 3.44
C ALA A 68 7.20 -12.09 1.93
N THR A 69 6.29 -11.39 1.24
CA THR A 69 6.17 -11.44 -0.23
C THR A 69 7.27 -10.68 -0.95
N CYS A 70 7.91 -9.71 -0.28
CA CYS A 70 9.00 -8.94 -0.86
C CYS A 70 10.37 -9.62 -0.71
N LEU A 71 10.58 -10.33 0.40
CA LEU A 71 11.88 -10.92 0.74
C LEU A 71 12.50 -11.80 -0.35
N PRO A 72 11.76 -12.66 -1.08
CA PRO A 72 12.34 -13.46 -2.16
C PRO A 72 12.89 -12.63 -3.33
N LEU A 73 12.46 -11.37 -3.45
CA LEU A 73 12.81 -10.49 -4.58
C LEU A 73 14.04 -9.62 -4.30
N VAL A 74 14.33 -9.33 -3.02
CA VAL A 74 15.32 -8.31 -2.68
C VAL A 74 16.75 -8.61 -3.13
N GLU A 75 17.09 -9.86 -3.38
CA GLU A 75 18.42 -10.23 -3.88
C GLU A 75 18.57 -10.07 -5.39
N ASP A 76 17.46 -10.14 -6.12
CA ASP A 76 17.45 -10.15 -7.58
C ASP A 76 17.10 -8.79 -8.19
N TYR A 77 16.60 -7.83 -7.38
CA TYR A 77 16.12 -6.54 -7.83
C TYR A 77 16.83 -5.38 -7.13
N ASP A 78 17.00 -4.27 -7.88
CA ASP A 78 17.57 -3.03 -7.36
C ASP A 78 16.55 -2.22 -6.55
N MET A 79 15.25 -2.45 -6.79
CA MET A 79 14.13 -1.85 -6.07
C MET A 79 12.98 -2.85 -6.01
N VAL A 80 12.38 -2.96 -4.85
CA VAL A 80 11.13 -3.71 -4.64
C VAL A 80 10.04 -2.75 -4.20
N ILE A 81 8.88 -2.84 -4.84
CA ILE A 81 7.67 -2.07 -4.54
C ILE A 81 6.60 -3.06 -4.08
N HIS A 82 6.13 -2.91 -2.86
CA HIS A 82 4.93 -3.61 -2.41
C HIS A 82 3.70 -2.76 -2.72
N MET A 83 2.70 -3.38 -3.30
CA MET A 83 1.36 -2.80 -3.47
C MET A 83 0.31 -3.79 -2.98
N ASP A 84 -0.58 -3.35 -2.11
CA ASP A 84 -1.73 -4.16 -1.72
C ASP A 84 -2.57 -4.54 -2.96
N ALA A 85 -3.19 -5.71 -2.92
CA ALA A 85 -3.99 -6.20 -4.05
C ALA A 85 -5.26 -5.36 -4.33
N ASP A 86 -5.64 -4.48 -3.41
CA ASP A 86 -6.71 -3.48 -3.58
C ASP A 86 -6.18 -2.10 -4.03
N CYS A 87 -4.94 -2.04 -4.51
CA CYS A 87 -4.41 -0.90 -5.25
C CYS A 87 -4.82 -0.94 -6.73
N PHE A 88 -4.98 0.24 -7.32
CA PHE A 88 -5.23 0.45 -8.75
C PHE A 88 -4.15 1.34 -9.33
N CYS A 89 -3.41 0.85 -10.31
CA CYS A 89 -2.46 1.66 -11.04
C CYS A 89 -3.18 2.41 -12.17
N LEU A 90 -3.16 3.75 -12.11
CA LEU A 90 -3.83 4.65 -13.05
C LEU A 90 -2.85 5.43 -13.93
N GLY A 91 -1.55 5.30 -13.67
CA GLY A 91 -0.52 6.08 -14.36
C GLY A 91 0.89 5.61 -14.04
N SER A 92 1.88 6.31 -14.59
CA SER A 92 3.29 5.99 -14.42
C SER A 92 3.75 6.07 -12.96
N LEU A 93 4.64 5.16 -12.57
CA LEU A 93 5.36 5.14 -11.30
C LEU A 93 6.72 5.85 -11.36
N ASP A 94 7.01 6.62 -12.44
CA ASP A 94 8.31 7.26 -12.65
C ASP A 94 8.83 7.99 -11.42
N ARG A 95 7.95 8.71 -10.72
CA ARG A 95 8.35 9.48 -9.53
C ARG A 95 8.86 8.58 -8.38
N VAL A 96 8.32 7.37 -8.25
CA VAL A 96 8.80 6.36 -7.29
C VAL A 96 10.14 5.79 -7.77
N ILE A 97 10.21 5.43 -9.05
CA ILE A 97 11.36 4.76 -9.66
C ILE A 97 12.60 5.66 -9.68
N GLU A 98 12.38 6.96 -9.93
CA GLU A 98 13.44 7.97 -10.03
C GLU A 98 13.87 8.55 -8.68
N SER A 99 13.20 8.20 -7.60
CA SER A 99 13.61 8.64 -6.26
C SER A 99 14.97 8.07 -5.87
N ASP A 100 15.79 8.94 -5.27
CA ASP A 100 17.07 8.56 -4.68
C ASP A 100 16.94 8.15 -3.20
N ALA A 101 15.75 8.26 -2.62
CA ALA A 101 15.50 7.85 -1.25
C ALA A 101 15.56 6.32 -1.11
N GLU A 102 16.10 5.85 0.00
CA GLU A 102 16.16 4.42 0.31
C GLU A 102 14.79 3.86 0.66
N LEU A 103 13.95 4.67 1.31
CA LEU A 103 12.57 4.32 1.67
C LEU A 103 11.59 5.31 1.06
N ILE A 104 10.57 4.79 0.40
CA ILE A 104 9.53 5.59 -0.21
C ILE A 104 8.20 5.15 0.34
N GLY A 105 7.52 6.08 0.98
CA GLY A 105 6.23 5.87 1.61
C GLY A 105 5.22 6.92 1.23
N VAL A 106 4.05 6.74 1.74
CA VAL A 106 2.88 7.51 1.40
C VAL A 106 1.98 7.71 2.59
N ARG A 107 1.45 8.91 2.78
CA ARG A 107 0.64 9.20 3.96
C ARG A 107 -0.61 8.35 4.05
N ASN A 108 -0.91 7.91 5.26
CA ASN A 108 -2.14 7.18 5.55
C ASN A 108 -3.38 8.08 5.46
N ASN A 109 -3.21 9.36 5.78
CA ASN A 109 -4.27 10.37 5.64
C ASN A 109 -4.01 11.20 4.42
N ASN A 110 -4.98 11.25 3.54
CA ASN A 110 -4.96 12.18 2.43
C ASN A 110 -5.93 13.33 2.66
N PHE A 111 -5.82 14.36 1.84
CA PHE A 111 -6.69 15.53 1.88
C PHE A 111 -8.15 15.24 1.54
N PHE A 112 -8.45 14.04 1.05
CA PHE A 112 -9.76 13.67 0.54
C PHE A 112 -10.60 12.93 1.57
N GLY A 113 -9.97 12.45 2.66
CA GLY A 113 -10.66 11.82 3.76
C GLY A 113 -11.01 12.83 4.87
N LYS A 114 -12.18 12.70 5.46
CA LYS A 114 -12.43 13.34 6.75
C LYS A 114 -11.45 12.73 7.75
N ALA A 115 -10.61 13.55 8.35
CA ALA A 115 -9.65 13.16 9.39
C ALA A 115 -10.28 12.46 10.61
N GLY A 116 -11.56 12.19 10.59
CA GLY A 116 -12.31 11.67 11.72
C GLY A 116 -12.33 10.16 11.92
N SER A 117 -11.90 9.39 10.92
CA SER A 117 -11.77 7.93 11.07
C SER A 117 -10.33 7.48 11.21
N ALA A 118 -9.38 8.37 10.99
CA ALA A 118 -8.01 8.09 11.34
C ALA A 118 -7.96 7.81 12.83
N GLN A 119 -7.76 6.58 13.17
CA GLN A 119 -7.30 6.28 14.52
C GLN A 119 -6.11 7.19 14.77
N PRO A 120 -6.00 7.81 15.94
CA PRO A 120 -4.87 8.64 16.23
C PRO A 120 -3.61 7.77 16.12
N CYS A 121 -2.98 7.88 14.98
CA CYS A 121 -1.76 7.17 14.64
C CYS A 121 -0.57 7.87 15.31
N THR A 122 -0.66 8.07 16.59
CA THR A 122 0.44 8.54 17.41
C THR A 122 1.04 7.31 18.11
N SER A 123 1.80 6.52 17.38
CA SER A 123 2.61 5.50 18.02
C SER A 123 3.85 6.14 18.59
N PRO A 124 4.21 5.93 19.87
CA PRO A 124 5.52 6.30 20.36
C PRO A 124 6.59 5.50 19.63
N PHE A 125 7.71 6.14 19.33
CA PHE A 125 8.85 5.43 18.81
C PHE A 125 9.25 4.30 19.76
N TYR A 126 9.63 3.18 19.18
CA TYR A 126 10.13 2.03 19.90
C TYR A 126 11.65 2.02 19.81
N GLU A 127 12.33 1.96 20.95
CA GLU A 127 13.76 1.72 20.96
C GLU A 127 14.07 0.37 20.25
N PRO A 128 15.00 0.32 19.30
CA PRO A 128 16.09 1.25 19.04
C PRO A 128 15.83 2.34 17.99
N TYR A 129 14.60 2.54 17.55
CA TYR A 129 14.29 3.44 16.43
C TYR A 129 14.10 4.92 16.84
N GLY A 130 14.40 5.25 18.07
CA GLY A 130 14.33 6.61 18.58
C GLY A 130 13.24 6.81 19.63
N SER A 131 13.07 8.06 20.06
CA SER A 131 12.06 8.47 21.02
C SER A 131 11.19 9.57 20.43
N GLY A 132 9.90 9.49 20.64
CA GLY A 132 8.96 10.50 20.15
C GLY A 132 7.61 9.91 19.75
N GLN A 133 6.87 10.67 18.98
CA GLN A 133 5.58 10.26 18.45
C GLN A 133 5.51 10.63 16.97
N ILE A 134 4.96 9.73 16.15
CA ILE A 134 4.67 9.99 14.76
C ILE A 134 3.33 10.72 14.70
N GLY A 135 3.32 11.92 14.14
CA GLY A 135 2.12 12.73 13.98
C GLY A 135 1.15 12.06 12.99
N VAL A 136 -0.14 12.32 13.17
CA VAL A 136 -1.19 11.78 12.28
C VAL A 136 -0.97 12.16 10.81
N ASN A 137 -0.37 13.32 10.57
CA ASN A 137 -0.08 13.80 9.22
C ASN A 137 1.19 13.21 8.62
N ASP A 138 2.03 12.59 9.45
CA ASP A 138 3.30 12.00 9.02
C ASP A 138 3.23 10.48 8.97
N PHE A 139 2.13 9.91 9.48
CA PHE A 139 1.91 8.48 9.50
C PHE A 139 1.65 7.97 8.08
N ILE A 140 2.47 7.00 7.66
CA ILE A 140 2.44 6.44 6.31
C ILE A 140 1.68 5.12 6.26
N ASN A 141 1.12 4.83 5.09
CA ASN A 141 0.36 3.62 4.85
C ASN A 141 1.27 2.48 4.38
N ALA A 142 0.98 1.25 4.76
CA ALA A 142 1.75 0.08 4.37
C ALA A 142 1.26 -0.57 3.07
N GLY A 143 0.11 -0.18 2.54
CA GLY A 143 -0.40 -0.73 1.27
C GLY A 143 0.36 -0.27 0.02
N PHE A 144 1.30 0.67 0.20
CA PHE A 144 2.27 1.04 -0.81
C PHE A 144 3.61 1.34 -0.14
N VAL A 145 4.58 0.47 -0.36
CA VAL A 145 5.93 0.58 0.22
C VAL A 145 6.95 0.31 -0.87
N ALA A 146 7.89 1.22 -1.05
CA ALA A 146 8.99 0.96 -1.97
C ALA A 146 10.35 1.19 -1.28
N SER A 147 11.30 0.34 -1.62
CA SER A 147 12.68 0.48 -1.14
C SER A 147 13.69 -0.03 -2.16
N ASN A 148 14.78 0.71 -2.29
CA ASN A 148 15.97 0.29 -3.01
C ASN A 148 17.08 -0.22 -2.07
N ASP A 149 16.79 -0.31 -0.76
CA ASP A 149 17.70 -0.85 0.23
C ASP A 149 17.25 -2.25 0.68
N LYS A 150 18.10 -3.25 0.41
CA LYS A 150 17.84 -4.65 0.77
C LYS A 150 17.77 -4.86 2.28
N GLN A 151 18.61 -4.15 3.03
CA GLN A 151 18.71 -4.30 4.47
C GLN A 151 17.42 -3.89 5.17
N PHE A 152 16.71 -2.90 4.61
CA PHE A 152 15.41 -2.48 5.11
C PHE A 152 14.41 -3.64 5.17
N TRP A 153 14.29 -4.44 4.11
CA TRP A 153 13.32 -5.54 4.06
C TRP A 153 13.60 -6.61 5.12
N TYR A 154 14.88 -6.95 5.33
CA TYR A 154 15.29 -7.88 6.38
C TYR A 154 15.04 -7.32 7.76
N GLU A 155 15.31 -6.04 7.95
CA GLU A 155 15.08 -5.36 9.21
C GLU A 155 13.58 -5.26 9.54
N TRP A 156 12.76 -4.92 8.55
CA TRP A 156 11.31 -4.86 8.75
C TRP A 156 10.75 -6.24 9.12
N ARG A 157 11.22 -7.30 8.48
CA ARG A 157 10.92 -8.68 8.88
C ARG A 157 11.29 -8.95 10.34
N ASP A 158 12.52 -8.65 10.71
CA ASP A 158 13.06 -8.97 12.04
C ASP A 158 12.37 -8.15 13.13
N PHE A 159 12.02 -6.91 12.83
CA PHE A 159 11.25 -6.07 13.74
C PHE A 159 9.82 -6.59 13.91
N ASN A 160 9.17 -6.97 12.83
CA ASN A 160 7.86 -7.60 12.88
C ASN A 160 7.89 -8.87 13.73
N LYS A 161 8.88 -9.73 13.49
CA LYS A 161 9.10 -10.95 14.26
C LYS A 161 9.28 -10.66 15.75
N PHE A 162 10.15 -9.72 16.07
CA PHE A 162 10.39 -9.29 17.45
C PHE A 162 9.10 -8.84 18.13
N VAL A 163 8.32 -8.00 17.47
CA VAL A 163 7.04 -7.52 18.00
C VAL A 163 6.08 -8.68 18.24
N ALA A 164 5.96 -9.63 17.32
CA ALA A 164 5.12 -10.81 17.47
C ALA A 164 5.55 -11.68 18.67
N GLU A 165 6.84 -11.93 18.83
CA GLU A 165 7.39 -12.74 19.92
C GLU A 165 7.20 -12.09 21.30
N GLN A 166 7.35 -10.76 21.39
CA GLN A 166 7.20 -10.04 22.67
C GLN A 166 5.76 -9.96 23.14
N SER A 167 4.82 -10.10 22.24
CA SER A 167 3.41 -9.90 22.55
C SER A 167 2.63 -11.16 22.88
N ASP A 168 3.26 -12.32 22.86
CA ASP A 168 2.55 -13.62 22.93
C ASP A 168 1.43 -13.72 21.89
N GLY A 169 1.59 -13.11 20.75
CA GLY A 169 0.51 -12.97 19.75
C GLY A 169 -0.61 -12.01 20.17
N ARG A 170 -0.46 -11.24 21.25
CA ARG A 170 -1.49 -10.32 21.75
C ARG A 170 -1.39 -8.89 21.25
N VAL A 171 -0.35 -8.52 20.51
CA VAL A 171 -0.15 -7.17 20.02
C VAL A 171 -1.34 -6.70 19.19
N PHE A 172 -2.06 -7.62 18.60
CA PHE A 172 -3.18 -7.35 17.70
C PHE A 172 -4.55 -7.34 18.40
N ASN A 173 -4.63 -7.67 19.68
CA ASN A 173 -5.87 -7.59 20.43
C ASN A 173 -5.89 -6.35 21.34
N TYR A 174 -6.34 -5.26 20.75
CA TYR A 174 -6.93 -4.12 21.47
C TYR A 174 -6.39 -3.85 22.87
N GLN A 175 -5.48 -2.91 23.04
CA GLN A 175 -5.31 -2.13 24.23
C GLN A 175 -3.92 -2.09 24.82
N PRO A 176 -3.73 -1.05 25.53
CA PRO A 176 -3.98 0.35 25.25
C PRO A 176 -2.70 1.02 24.79
N TRP A 177 -2.83 2.14 24.14
CA TRP A 177 -1.71 3.06 23.92
C TRP A 177 -0.58 2.89 24.94
N PRO A 178 0.63 2.67 24.52
CA PRO A 178 1.31 2.95 23.27
C PRO A 178 1.91 1.68 22.62
N MET A 179 1.13 0.82 22.03
CA MET A 179 1.67 -0.44 21.50
C MET A 179 1.68 -0.44 19.96
N ILE A 180 2.76 -0.93 19.39
CA ILE A 180 2.85 -1.30 17.99
C ILE A 180 1.82 -2.40 17.74
N ARG A 181 0.96 -2.21 16.75
CA ARG A 181 -0.21 -3.06 16.53
C ARG A 181 -0.14 -3.94 15.31
N ASN A 182 0.55 -3.48 14.28
CA ASN A 182 0.58 -4.14 12.97
C ASN A 182 1.85 -3.78 12.19
N GLU A 183 1.97 -4.32 10.99
CA GLU A 183 3.05 -4.07 10.05
C GLU A 183 3.18 -2.59 9.68
N GLN A 184 2.07 -1.89 9.60
CA GLN A 184 2.07 -0.46 9.30
C GLN A 184 2.73 0.34 10.44
N ASP A 185 2.51 -0.03 11.69
CA ASP A 185 3.18 0.61 12.83
C ASP A 185 4.69 0.35 12.77
N THR A 186 5.14 -0.89 12.52
CA THR A 186 6.57 -1.21 12.41
C THR A 186 7.21 -0.52 11.21
N TRP A 187 6.50 -0.43 10.07
CA TRP A 187 6.92 0.33 8.92
C TRP A 187 7.18 1.79 9.26
N ASN A 188 6.21 2.43 9.91
CA ASN A 188 6.34 3.82 10.33
C ASN A 188 7.52 4.07 11.27
N HIS A 189 7.79 3.14 12.20
CA HIS A 189 8.94 3.26 13.10
C HIS A 189 10.28 3.23 12.36
N ILE A 190 10.44 2.35 11.39
CA ILE A 190 11.67 2.28 10.58
C ILE A 190 11.78 3.51 9.68
N PHE A 191 10.69 3.90 9.02
CA PHE A 191 10.66 5.01 8.08
C PHE A 191 11.05 6.35 8.71
N HIS A 192 10.61 6.58 9.95
CA HIS A 192 10.88 7.81 10.70
C HIS A 192 12.09 7.70 11.62
N ALA A 193 12.84 6.58 11.59
CA ALA A 193 14.05 6.43 12.40
C ALA A 193 15.11 7.48 12.01
N GLU A 194 15.53 8.29 12.96
CA GLU A 194 16.49 9.35 12.73
C GLU A 194 17.83 8.78 12.21
N ASN A 195 18.30 9.33 11.11
CA ASN A 195 19.63 9.05 10.53
C ASN A 195 19.88 7.58 10.15
N LYS A 196 18.85 6.81 9.94
CA LYS A 196 19.01 5.40 9.59
C LYS A 196 18.89 5.17 8.09
N TYR A 197 17.85 5.69 7.49
CA TYR A 197 17.58 5.63 6.06
C TYR A 197 17.25 7.02 5.53
N THR A 198 17.57 7.27 4.28
CA THR A 198 16.98 8.40 3.56
C THR A 198 15.56 8.03 3.19
N SER A 199 14.60 8.84 3.58
CA SER A 199 13.19 8.56 3.35
C SER A 199 12.48 9.70 2.62
N GLU A 200 11.53 9.35 1.76
CA GLU A 200 10.71 10.30 1.02
C GLU A 200 9.24 9.92 1.11
N ILE A 201 8.40 10.90 1.43
CA ILE A 201 6.95 10.74 1.35
C ILE A 201 6.49 11.28 0.00
N ILE A 202 5.97 10.38 -0.84
CA ILE A 202 5.47 10.71 -2.17
C ILE A 202 3.95 10.74 -2.14
N ASP A 203 3.33 11.84 -1.88
CA ASP A 203 1.87 11.83 -1.85
C ASP A 203 1.18 13.08 -2.37
N GLN A 204 1.68 14.26 -2.28
CA GLN A 204 0.78 15.38 -2.42
C GLN A 204 1.21 16.47 -3.36
N GLU A 205 2.38 16.89 -3.34
CA GLU A 205 2.78 18.11 -4.06
C GLU A 205 3.46 17.76 -5.39
N GLY A 206 2.67 17.35 -6.38
CA GLY A 206 3.19 17.05 -7.71
C GLY A 206 3.98 15.74 -7.79
N SER A 207 3.90 14.91 -6.78
CA SER A 207 4.60 13.62 -6.73
C SER A 207 4.04 12.58 -7.69
N GLY A 208 2.83 12.78 -8.19
CA GLY A 208 2.21 11.84 -9.13
C GLY A 208 1.63 10.59 -8.49
N VAL A 209 1.73 10.43 -7.19
CA VAL A 209 1.04 9.38 -6.44
C VAL A 209 0.02 10.06 -5.56
N THR A 210 -1.24 9.89 -5.88
CA THR A 210 -2.33 10.45 -5.11
C THR A 210 -2.99 9.37 -4.32
N TYR A 211 -3.07 9.59 -3.06
CA TYR A 211 -3.78 8.77 -2.14
C TYR A 211 -5.23 9.04 -2.21
N GLY A 212 -5.90 8.21 -2.86
CA GLY A 212 -7.17 7.86 -2.37
C GLY A 212 -7.05 6.71 -1.37
N ILE A 213 -6.25 6.84 -0.32
CA ILE A 213 -6.56 6.04 0.84
C ILE A 213 -7.84 6.60 1.39
N ILE A 214 -8.82 6.09 0.85
CA ILE A 214 -10.11 6.18 1.39
C ILE A 214 -10.06 5.17 2.51
N ASN A 215 -9.89 5.68 3.67
CA ASN A 215 -9.95 4.86 4.85
C ASN A 215 -11.41 4.50 5.04
N GLN A 216 -11.74 3.28 4.65
CA GLN A 216 -13.08 2.92 4.44
C GLN A 216 -13.53 1.91 5.30
N TRP A 217 -14.20 2.31 6.20
CA TRP A 217 -15.25 1.55 6.85
C TRP A 217 -16.60 1.83 6.14
N GLY A 218 -16.66 1.54 4.84
CA GLY A 218 -17.92 1.53 4.09
C GLY A 218 -18.61 2.87 3.87
N ASP A 219 -17.92 3.98 4.06
CA ASP A 219 -18.53 5.31 3.91
C ASP A 219 -18.49 5.75 2.45
N LYS A 220 -19.65 5.77 1.80
CA LYS A 220 -19.80 6.23 0.41
C LYS A 220 -19.34 7.66 0.17
N ASP A 221 -19.30 8.49 1.21
CA ASP A 221 -18.93 9.90 1.11
C ASP A 221 -17.45 10.09 0.77
N HIS A 222 -16.60 9.12 1.07
CA HIS A 222 -15.18 9.19 0.77
C HIS A 222 -14.86 8.93 -0.70
N CYS A 223 -15.64 8.09 -1.36
CA CYS A 223 -15.47 7.81 -2.79
C CYS A 223 -15.97 8.94 -3.70
N GLU A 224 -16.62 9.94 -3.16
CA GLU A 224 -17.11 11.07 -3.97
C GLU A 224 -16.00 11.88 -4.62
N SER A 225 -14.82 11.94 -4.00
CA SER A 225 -13.66 12.60 -4.59
C SER A 225 -13.16 11.88 -5.84
N TRP A 226 -13.31 10.56 -5.93
CA TRP A 226 -12.86 9.78 -7.07
C TRP A 226 -13.70 10.03 -8.32
N LYS A 227 -14.95 10.42 -8.18
CA LYS A 227 -15.79 10.87 -9.29
C LYS A 227 -15.28 12.14 -9.96
N LYS A 228 -14.38 12.86 -9.28
CA LYS A 228 -13.74 14.08 -9.79
C LYS A 228 -12.44 13.80 -10.54
N LEU A 229 -12.01 12.55 -10.63
CA LEU A 229 -10.88 12.16 -11.47
C LEU A 229 -11.22 12.48 -12.94
N TYR A 230 -10.25 13.02 -13.66
CA TYR A 230 -10.40 13.37 -15.06
C TYR A 230 -9.14 13.07 -15.86
N MET A 231 -9.29 12.98 -17.18
CA MET A 231 -8.18 12.78 -18.10
C MET A 231 -7.65 14.12 -18.59
N LYS A 232 -6.33 14.25 -18.63
CA LYS A 232 -5.63 15.36 -19.25
C LYS A 232 -4.31 14.87 -19.86
N ASP A 233 -4.08 15.16 -21.13
CA ASP A 233 -2.85 14.76 -21.84
C ASP A 233 -2.53 13.26 -21.73
N GLY A 234 -3.57 12.41 -21.74
CA GLY A 234 -3.44 10.95 -21.60
C GLY A 234 -3.13 10.43 -20.18
N MET A 235 -3.22 11.28 -19.18
CA MET A 235 -2.95 10.95 -17.77
C MET A 235 -4.15 11.27 -16.90
N VAL A 236 -4.27 10.55 -15.79
CA VAL A 236 -5.32 10.76 -14.78
C VAL A 236 -4.91 11.85 -13.81
N TYR A 237 -5.83 12.74 -13.51
CA TYR A 237 -5.66 13.85 -12.57
C TYR A 237 -6.81 13.95 -11.59
N LEU A 238 -6.49 14.56 -10.45
CA LEU A 238 -7.46 15.02 -9.46
C LEU A 238 -7.03 16.40 -8.97
N ASP A 239 -7.94 17.34 -8.90
CA ASP A 239 -7.59 18.67 -8.37
C ASP A 239 -7.38 18.62 -6.87
N HIS A 240 -6.29 19.24 -6.41
CA HIS A 240 -5.98 19.37 -5.00
C HIS A 240 -7.11 20.12 -4.29
N PRO A 241 -7.70 19.59 -3.22
CA PRO A 241 -8.94 20.11 -2.66
C PRO A 241 -8.82 21.50 -2.02
N ILE A 242 -7.59 21.92 -1.69
CA ILE A 242 -7.32 23.21 -1.07
C ILE A 242 -6.82 24.23 -2.09
N THR A 243 -5.86 23.84 -2.94
CA THR A 243 -5.24 24.77 -3.90
C THR A 243 -5.94 24.80 -5.25
N GLY A 244 -6.70 23.75 -5.59
CA GLY A 244 -7.31 23.57 -6.90
C GLY A 244 -6.31 23.22 -8.02
N GLU A 245 -5.05 22.97 -7.67
CA GLU A 245 -4.03 22.60 -8.66
C GLU A 245 -4.20 21.13 -9.09
N PRO A 246 -4.01 20.83 -10.40
CA PRO A 246 -4.06 19.46 -10.89
C PRO A 246 -2.96 18.60 -10.28
N LEU A 247 -3.33 17.51 -9.64
CA LEU A 247 -2.42 16.47 -9.15
C LEU A 247 -2.53 15.26 -10.06
N ARG A 248 -1.41 14.85 -10.65
CA ARG A 248 -1.33 13.63 -11.41
C ARG A 248 -1.54 12.43 -10.48
N THR A 249 -2.53 11.60 -10.79
CA THR A 249 -2.89 10.43 -10.00
C THR A 249 -2.33 9.18 -10.66
N SER A 250 -1.38 8.52 -10.03
CA SER A 250 -0.78 7.29 -10.56
C SER A 250 -1.30 6.03 -9.88
N VAL A 251 -1.67 6.11 -8.61
CA VAL A 251 -2.20 4.97 -7.84
C VAL A 251 -3.39 5.41 -7.01
N LEU A 252 -4.42 4.59 -6.96
CA LEU A 252 -5.45 4.62 -5.94
C LEU A 252 -5.29 3.39 -5.06
N HIS A 253 -5.45 3.55 -3.77
CA HIS A 253 -5.48 2.45 -2.83
C HIS A 253 -6.82 2.42 -2.12
N ALA A 254 -7.58 1.35 -2.31
CA ALA A 254 -8.91 1.18 -1.76
C ALA A 254 -8.87 0.49 -0.39
N ALA A 255 -7.99 0.96 0.52
CA ALA A 255 -7.78 0.36 1.82
C ALA A 255 -9.09 0.12 2.57
N GLY A 256 -9.40 -1.14 2.86
CA GLY A 256 -10.58 -1.55 3.61
C GLY A 256 -11.92 -1.44 2.88
N VAL A 257 -11.96 -1.04 1.60
CA VAL A 257 -13.17 -1.19 0.76
C VAL A 257 -13.47 -2.64 0.50
N GLY A 258 -12.44 -3.43 0.54
CA GLY A 258 -12.54 -4.85 0.36
C GLY A 258 -13.15 -5.63 1.52
N THR A 259 -14.19 -5.14 2.18
CA THR A 259 -15.07 -6.15 2.74
C THR A 259 -15.53 -6.94 1.52
N MET A 260 -15.10 -8.18 1.46
CA MET A 260 -15.44 -9.11 0.38
C MET A 260 -16.93 -9.10 0.02
N GLU A 261 -17.78 -8.67 0.94
CA GLU A 261 -19.21 -8.50 0.73
C GLU A 261 -19.52 -7.38 -0.26
N THR A 262 -18.87 -6.22 -0.13
CA THR A 262 -19.11 -5.10 -1.06
C THR A 262 -18.60 -5.42 -2.46
N ILE A 263 -17.40 -6.01 -2.58
CA ILE A 263 -16.83 -6.36 -3.88
C ILE A 263 -17.66 -7.48 -4.57
N LYS A 264 -18.14 -8.45 -3.81
CA LYS A 264 -18.99 -9.54 -4.34
C LYS A 264 -20.25 -9.04 -5.02
N ASP A 265 -20.85 -7.97 -4.53
CA ASP A 265 -22.05 -7.37 -5.15
C ASP A 265 -21.75 -6.78 -6.54
N TYR A 266 -20.51 -6.41 -6.81
CA TYR A 266 -20.05 -5.88 -8.11
C TYR A 266 -19.35 -6.94 -8.99
N GLY A 267 -19.14 -8.14 -8.45
CA GLY A 267 -18.42 -9.22 -9.12
C GLY A 267 -16.90 -9.17 -8.93
N ASP A 268 -16.28 -8.03 -9.05
CA ASP A 268 -14.86 -7.78 -8.73
C ASP A 268 -14.59 -6.30 -8.39
N GLN A 269 -13.37 -6.02 -7.90
CA GLN A 269 -12.98 -4.68 -7.48
C GLN A 269 -12.91 -3.65 -8.62
N TYR A 270 -12.60 -4.07 -9.85
CA TYR A 270 -12.57 -3.15 -10.99
C TYR A 270 -13.95 -2.72 -11.41
N ASN A 271 -14.94 -3.64 -11.42
CA ASN A 271 -16.32 -3.28 -11.64
C ASN A 271 -16.85 -2.33 -10.56
N TRP A 272 -16.44 -2.54 -9.31
CA TRP A 272 -16.71 -1.60 -8.23
C TRP A 272 -16.06 -0.23 -8.49
N LEU A 273 -14.77 -0.22 -8.83
CA LEU A 273 -14.00 1.01 -9.14
C LEU A 273 -14.69 1.82 -10.25
N TYR A 274 -15.11 1.17 -11.34
CA TYR A 274 -15.78 1.84 -12.47
C TYR A 274 -17.06 2.58 -12.05
N GLY A 275 -17.74 2.12 -11.02
CA GLY A 275 -18.89 2.82 -10.43
C GLY A 275 -18.50 4.01 -9.54
N MET A 276 -17.22 4.11 -9.11
CA MET A 276 -16.75 5.10 -8.15
C MET A 276 -15.95 6.24 -8.79
N ILE A 277 -15.51 6.10 -10.03
CA ILE A 277 -14.73 7.10 -10.77
C ILE A 277 -15.54 7.73 -11.89
N SER A 278 -14.97 8.73 -12.58
CA SER A 278 -15.60 9.29 -13.78
C SER A 278 -15.61 8.28 -14.94
N GLU A 279 -16.61 8.40 -15.83
CA GLU A 279 -16.75 7.52 -16.98
C GLU A 279 -15.50 7.58 -17.89
N GLU A 280 -14.94 8.76 -18.12
CA GLU A 280 -13.76 8.96 -18.93
C GLU A 280 -12.55 8.18 -18.40
N VAL A 281 -12.31 8.23 -17.08
CA VAL A 281 -11.23 7.48 -16.43
C VAL A 281 -11.51 5.97 -16.41
N ALA A 282 -12.78 5.59 -16.19
CA ALA A 282 -13.19 4.19 -16.25
C ALA A 282 -12.92 3.59 -17.64
N ASP A 283 -13.28 4.30 -18.71
CA ASP A 283 -13.06 3.84 -20.09
C ASP A 283 -11.56 3.76 -20.43
N HIS A 284 -10.76 4.69 -19.92
CA HIS A 284 -9.31 4.62 -20.05
C HIS A 284 -8.76 3.33 -19.40
N ILE A 285 -9.13 3.03 -18.16
CA ILE A 285 -8.68 1.81 -17.46
C ILE A 285 -9.15 0.56 -18.20
N LYS A 286 -10.42 0.49 -18.60
CA LYS A 286 -10.97 -0.65 -19.38
C LYS A 286 -10.15 -0.89 -20.65
N SER A 287 -9.75 0.18 -21.34
CA SER A 287 -8.94 0.06 -22.55
C SER A 287 -7.56 -0.58 -22.28
N ILE A 288 -7.00 -0.37 -21.09
CA ILE A 288 -5.72 -0.96 -20.68
C ILE A 288 -5.89 -2.43 -20.29
N VAL A 289 -6.89 -2.73 -19.47
CA VAL A 289 -7.06 -4.09 -18.94
C VAL A 289 -7.75 -5.04 -19.91
N GLY A 290 -8.41 -4.51 -20.94
CA GLY A 290 -9.09 -5.29 -21.98
C GLY A 290 -10.51 -5.72 -21.60
N ASP A 291 -11.23 -4.86 -20.88
CA ASP A 291 -12.66 -5.04 -20.50
C ASP A 291 -13.62 -4.49 -21.57
#